data_ecc9069b8e14d75c7c697ad1bb52717a
#
_entry.id   ecc9069b8e14d75c7c697ad1bb52717a
#
_cell.length_a   1.000
_cell.length_b   1.000
_cell.length_c   1.000
_cell.angle_alpha   90.00
_cell.angle_beta   90.00
_cell.angle_gamma   90.00
#
_symmetry.space_group_name_H-M   'P 1'
#
loop_
_entity.id
_entity.type
_entity.pdbx_description
1 polymer ?
#
loop_
_entity_poly.entity_id
_entity_poly.type
_entity_poly.pdbx_seq_one_letter_code
_entity_poly.pdbx_strand_id
1 'polypeptide(L)'
;MSKKSSQIASENMSMKFSKGWGIILYQALMFFFLIGFSIDGLNIVAPAFAESTGIAYDQVLGVATWAGMIGVVAYILIARINVSVGPRLLSGVCLIGAGLSYIFLGHSTTLTTYFIALTLVTCFINGAAYIAGNTLIAQWFPKKKGLANGFSTMGHNCGSAFYVPLISFTIGAFGFANGMSYVAVGAIVLGIIGLVLVRNTPQECGMYPDNVTREVYEREYFQGNSEDNGGWTAGKLLKTKELWLCALIIGINQLVTTGVMSQLVVRNTSLGFSQEAAVGLMTVCAIIGVCGSYLFGAIDQKFGVKKAIILFLIWYCIALAINCTDTTIGVYVSVAMIGIAVGAAANFIVSLPASVFGRHGFTMVNSVFFPLMQIVLMTNYQVNAFAIRVTGSLRGAYIFYIGLLVVNVILTAIIHPTRYNKDVATEQELMK
;
A
#
# COMPACT_ATOMS: atom_id res chain seq x y z
N MET A 1 46.52 6.17 13.03
CA MET A 1 45.39 6.75 12.27
C MET A 1 45.10 8.14 12.81
N SER A 2 45.27 9.16 11.99
CA SER A 2 45.22 10.57 12.40
C SER A 2 43.77 10.96 12.81
N LYS A 3 43.64 11.82 13.84
CA LYS A 3 42.37 12.43 14.27
C LYS A 3 41.55 13.00 13.09
N LYS A 4 42.22 13.44 12.03
CA LYS A 4 41.61 13.94 10.79
C LYS A 4 40.88 12.85 9.99
N SER A 5 41.39 11.61 9.97
CA SER A 5 40.70 10.49 9.29
C SER A 5 39.48 9.99 10.07
N SER A 6 39.50 10.08 11.41
CA SER A 6 38.35 9.72 12.24
C SER A 6 37.25 10.79 12.18
N GLN A 7 37.60 12.08 12.09
CA GLN A 7 36.66 13.17 11.90
C GLN A 7 36.00 13.13 10.52
N ILE A 8 36.74 12.89 9.44
CA ILE A 8 36.20 12.73 8.09
C ILE A 8 35.29 11.49 8.01
N ALA A 9 35.62 10.40 8.71
CA ALA A 9 34.79 9.21 8.80
C ALA A 9 33.51 9.45 9.59
N SER A 10 33.54 10.26 10.68
CA SER A 10 32.36 10.60 11.48
C SER A 10 31.45 11.60 10.78
N GLU A 11 31.98 12.62 10.10
CA GLU A 11 31.20 13.56 9.29
C GLU A 11 30.55 12.89 8.10
N ASN A 12 31.28 12.00 7.40
CA ASN A 12 30.70 11.18 6.32
C ASN A 12 29.62 10.23 6.83
N MET A 13 29.74 9.70 8.04
CA MET A 13 28.77 8.76 8.61
C MET A 13 27.44 9.46 9.00
N SER A 14 27.51 10.69 9.58
CA SER A 14 26.32 11.46 9.93
C SER A 14 25.55 11.94 8.70
N MET A 15 26.26 12.42 7.67
CA MET A 15 25.61 12.82 6.40
C MET A 15 25.02 11.63 5.64
N LYS A 16 25.64 10.48 5.68
CA LYS A 16 25.13 9.24 5.06
C LYS A 16 23.82 8.79 5.69
N PHE A 17 23.75 8.78 7.01
CA PHE A 17 22.55 8.36 7.74
C PHE A 17 21.38 9.32 7.48
N SER A 18 21.58 10.64 7.56
CA SER A 18 20.52 11.62 7.36
C SER A 18 19.93 11.57 5.95
N LYS A 19 20.75 11.41 4.92
CA LYS A 19 20.26 11.33 3.53
C LYS A 19 19.54 10.01 3.24
N GLY A 20 20.01 8.89 3.75
CA GLY A 20 19.31 7.61 3.64
C GLY A 20 17.95 7.64 4.31
N TRP A 21 17.82 8.18 5.51
CA TRP A 21 16.54 8.40 6.18
C TRP A 21 15.65 9.38 5.42
N GLY A 22 16.21 10.39 4.77
CA GLY A 22 15.48 11.31 3.89
C GLY A 22 14.77 10.60 2.74
N ILE A 23 15.39 9.57 2.15
CA ILE A 23 14.75 8.76 1.09
C ILE A 23 13.61 7.89 1.65
N ILE A 24 13.81 7.28 2.82
CA ILE A 24 12.75 6.51 3.50
C ILE A 24 11.57 7.42 3.85
N LEU A 25 11.83 8.60 4.43
CA LEU A 25 10.80 9.58 4.76
C LEU A 25 10.07 10.07 3.50
N TYR A 26 10.79 10.35 2.42
CA TYR A 26 10.23 10.77 1.15
C TYR A 26 9.26 9.72 0.60
N GLN A 27 9.63 8.43 0.63
CA GLN A 27 8.73 7.36 0.23
C GLN A 27 7.55 7.19 1.20
N ALA A 28 7.76 7.33 2.50
CA ALA A 28 6.68 7.29 3.49
C ALA A 28 5.63 8.39 3.23
N LEU A 29 6.08 9.60 2.87
CA LEU A 29 5.19 10.71 2.49
C LEU A 29 4.48 10.44 1.15
N MET A 30 5.13 9.77 0.19
CA MET A 30 4.44 9.31 -1.03
C MET A 30 3.33 8.31 -0.70
N PHE A 31 3.56 7.37 0.21
CA PHE A 31 2.52 6.43 0.68
C PHE A 31 1.42 7.13 1.47
N PHE A 32 1.75 8.16 2.25
CA PHE A 32 0.75 9.00 2.92
C PHE A 32 -0.23 9.63 1.92
N PHE A 33 0.28 10.25 0.86
CA PHE A 33 -0.57 10.81 -0.19
C PHE A 33 -1.27 9.73 -1.04
N LEU A 34 -0.65 8.57 -1.26
CA LEU A 34 -1.29 7.46 -1.95
C LEU A 34 -2.58 7.02 -1.24
N ILE A 35 -2.48 6.76 0.06
CA ILE A 35 -3.63 6.35 0.88
C ILE A 35 -4.67 7.46 0.91
N GLY A 36 -4.21 8.70 1.08
CA GLY A 36 -5.09 9.85 1.15
C GLY A 36 -5.84 10.14 -0.16
N PHE A 37 -5.14 10.12 -1.28
CA PHE A 37 -5.73 10.56 -2.56
C PHE A 37 -6.60 9.50 -3.23
N SER A 38 -6.28 8.21 -3.07
CA SER A 38 -6.89 7.16 -3.90
C SER A 38 -7.51 5.99 -3.14
N ILE A 39 -7.37 5.93 -1.81
CA ILE A 39 -7.90 4.82 -1.01
C ILE A 39 -8.76 5.36 0.14
N ASP A 40 -8.16 5.67 1.29
CA ASP A 40 -8.90 6.00 2.50
C ASP A 40 -9.51 7.41 2.49
N GLY A 41 -8.89 8.35 1.77
CA GLY A 41 -9.47 9.69 1.58
C GLY A 41 -10.80 9.67 0.82
N LEU A 42 -11.08 8.62 0.05
CA LEU A 42 -12.38 8.44 -0.62
C LEU A 42 -13.55 8.28 0.36
N ASN A 43 -13.28 7.92 1.65
CA ASN A 43 -14.31 7.97 2.71
C ASN A 43 -14.94 9.36 2.87
N ILE A 44 -14.21 10.42 2.56
CA ILE A 44 -14.66 11.81 2.70
C ILE A 44 -14.99 12.40 1.33
N VAL A 45 -14.10 12.18 0.35
CA VAL A 45 -14.19 12.81 -0.98
C VAL A 45 -15.38 12.29 -1.79
N ALA A 46 -15.62 10.98 -1.79
CA ALA A 46 -16.69 10.40 -2.60
C ALA A 46 -18.10 10.78 -2.10
N PRO A 47 -18.44 10.72 -0.79
CA PRO A 47 -19.72 11.21 -0.32
C PRO A 47 -19.87 12.73 -0.49
N ALA A 48 -18.81 13.54 -0.23
CA ALA A 48 -18.86 14.97 -0.42
C ALA A 48 -19.11 15.36 -1.89
N PHE A 49 -18.51 14.65 -2.84
CA PHE A 49 -18.80 14.82 -4.28
C PHE A 49 -20.23 14.43 -4.61
N ALA A 50 -20.71 13.28 -4.13
CA ALA A 50 -22.09 12.83 -4.35
C ALA A 50 -23.11 13.86 -3.82
N GLU A 51 -22.89 14.40 -2.62
CA GLU A 51 -23.73 15.42 -2.00
C GLU A 51 -23.72 16.74 -2.79
N SER A 52 -22.52 17.20 -3.21
CA SER A 52 -22.38 18.48 -3.93
C SER A 52 -22.98 18.47 -5.34
N THR A 53 -23.06 17.30 -5.98
CA THR A 53 -23.51 17.15 -7.37
C THR A 53 -24.90 16.51 -7.52
N GLY A 54 -25.41 15.88 -6.44
CA GLY A 54 -26.65 15.08 -6.48
C GLY A 54 -26.52 13.74 -7.22
N ILE A 55 -25.30 13.32 -7.57
CA ILE A 55 -25.04 12.04 -8.22
C ILE A 55 -25.13 10.93 -7.19
N ALA A 56 -25.77 9.80 -7.55
CA ALA A 56 -25.92 8.67 -6.65
C ALA A 56 -24.57 8.10 -6.21
N TYR A 57 -24.42 7.87 -4.90
CA TYR A 57 -23.14 7.48 -4.29
C TYR A 57 -22.57 6.16 -4.83
N ASP A 58 -23.42 5.18 -5.15
CA ASP A 58 -23.04 3.93 -5.78
C ASP A 58 -22.40 4.12 -7.16
N GLN A 59 -22.84 5.12 -7.93
CA GLN A 59 -22.23 5.47 -9.21
C GLN A 59 -20.83 6.07 -9.01
N VAL A 60 -20.68 6.96 -8.02
CA VAL A 60 -19.39 7.55 -7.67
C VAL A 60 -18.37 6.48 -7.25
N LEU A 61 -18.80 5.51 -6.43
CA LEU A 61 -17.96 4.37 -6.06
C LEU A 61 -17.67 3.45 -7.25
N GLY A 62 -18.63 3.21 -8.11
CA GLY A 62 -18.47 2.35 -9.28
C GLY A 62 -17.36 2.80 -10.20
N VAL A 63 -17.21 4.11 -10.44
CA VAL A 63 -16.14 4.64 -11.30
C VAL A 63 -14.75 4.52 -10.66
N ALA A 64 -14.63 4.45 -9.34
CA ALA A 64 -13.36 4.26 -8.66
C ALA A 64 -12.72 2.90 -9.01
N THR A 65 -13.53 1.85 -9.22
CA THR A 65 -13.03 0.56 -9.72
C THR A 65 -12.33 0.70 -11.07
N TRP A 66 -12.97 1.36 -12.02
CA TRP A 66 -12.42 1.54 -13.36
C TRP A 66 -11.19 2.45 -13.36
N ALA A 67 -11.19 3.50 -12.55
CA ALA A 67 -10.02 4.34 -12.34
C ALA A 67 -8.84 3.52 -11.82
N GLY A 68 -9.07 2.64 -10.83
CA GLY A 68 -8.07 1.73 -10.31
C GLY A 68 -7.56 0.71 -11.35
N MET A 69 -8.45 0.12 -12.15
CA MET A 69 -8.07 -0.83 -13.22
C MET A 69 -7.18 -0.17 -14.29
N ILE A 70 -7.54 1.05 -14.71
CA ILE A 70 -6.69 1.83 -15.63
C ILE A 70 -5.34 2.14 -14.97
N GLY A 71 -5.34 2.46 -13.67
CA GLY A 71 -4.11 2.65 -12.88
C GLY A 71 -3.19 1.44 -12.90
N VAL A 72 -3.72 0.21 -12.85
CA VAL A 72 -2.92 -1.03 -12.96
C VAL A 72 -2.28 -1.15 -14.35
N VAL A 73 -3.00 -0.81 -15.42
CA VAL A 73 -2.43 -0.81 -16.77
C VAL A 73 -1.35 0.28 -16.90
N ALA A 74 -1.63 1.48 -16.41
CA ALA A 74 -0.68 2.59 -16.39
C ALA A 74 0.59 2.26 -15.61
N TYR A 75 0.50 1.45 -14.56
CA TYR A 75 1.65 0.96 -13.79
C TYR A 75 2.73 0.32 -14.69
N ILE A 76 2.33 -0.51 -15.65
CA ILE A 76 3.27 -1.17 -16.58
C ILE A 76 3.99 -0.15 -17.47
N LEU A 77 3.25 0.84 -17.97
CA LEU A 77 3.82 1.91 -18.82
C LEU A 77 4.77 2.80 -18.02
N ILE A 78 4.35 3.22 -16.83
CA ILE A 78 5.14 4.08 -15.94
C ILE A 78 6.42 3.36 -15.48
N ALA A 79 6.35 2.03 -15.23
CA ALA A 79 7.54 1.25 -14.90
C ALA A 79 8.60 1.26 -16.02
N ARG A 80 8.18 1.23 -17.29
CA ARG A 80 9.10 1.38 -18.43
C ARG A 80 9.70 2.78 -18.50
N ILE A 81 8.89 3.81 -18.27
CA ILE A 81 9.37 5.20 -18.22
C ILE A 81 10.39 5.37 -17.10
N ASN A 82 10.17 4.74 -15.92
CA ASN A 82 11.09 4.80 -14.80
C ASN A 82 12.51 4.33 -15.14
N VAL A 83 12.63 3.30 -15.98
CA VAL A 83 13.95 2.79 -16.43
C VAL A 83 14.70 3.84 -17.25
N SER A 84 14.01 4.64 -18.07
CA SER A 84 14.62 5.61 -18.94
C SER A 84 14.91 6.96 -18.29
N VAL A 85 14.00 7.44 -17.41
CA VAL A 85 14.12 8.80 -16.82
C VAL A 85 14.67 8.80 -15.39
N GLY A 86 14.66 7.64 -14.74
CA GLY A 86 15.09 7.47 -13.36
C GLY A 86 14.02 7.84 -12.33
N PRO A 87 14.13 7.27 -11.10
CA PRO A 87 13.09 7.38 -10.08
C PRO A 87 12.97 8.79 -9.48
N ARG A 88 14.03 9.60 -9.46
CA ARG A 88 13.98 11.00 -9.00
C ARG A 88 13.01 11.83 -9.85
N LEU A 89 13.25 11.86 -11.17
CA LEU A 89 12.43 12.66 -12.09
C LEU A 89 11.00 12.12 -12.12
N LEU A 90 10.85 10.81 -12.19
CA LEU A 90 9.54 10.18 -12.21
C LEU A 90 8.73 10.49 -10.95
N SER A 91 9.29 10.32 -9.75
CA SER A 91 8.56 10.58 -8.49
C SER A 91 8.11 12.03 -8.38
N GLY A 92 9.00 12.98 -8.69
CA GLY A 92 8.68 14.40 -8.63
C GLY A 92 7.58 14.82 -9.61
N VAL A 93 7.70 14.42 -10.89
CA VAL A 93 6.68 14.70 -11.91
C VAL A 93 5.35 14.03 -11.57
N CYS A 94 5.38 12.78 -11.12
CA CYS A 94 4.17 12.07 -10.72
C CYS A 94 3.49 12.68 -9.49
N LEU A 95 4.23 13.14 -8.47
CA LEU A 95 3.64 13.84 -7.33
C LEU A 95 2.99 15.17 -7.71
N ILE A 96 3.65 15.96 -8.57
CA ILE A 96 3.09 17.21 -9.09
C ILE A 96 1.83 16.89 -9.92
N GLY A 97 1.91 15.90 -10.82
CA GLY A 97 0.77 15.46 -11.61
C GLY A 97 -0.40 14.96 -10.76
N ALA A 98 -0.12 14.20 -9.69
CA ALA A 98 -1.14 13.75 -8.72
C ALA A 98 -1.81 14.93 -8.02
N GLY A 99 -1.02 15.92 -7.54
CA GLY A 99 -1.56 17.12 -6.90
C GLY A 99 -2.44 17.94 -7.85
N LEU A 100 -1.98 18.20 -9.08
CA LEU A 100 -2.78 18.92 -10.09
C LEU A 100 -4.06 18.16 -10.46
N SER A 101 -3.98 16.83 -10.60
CA SER A 101 -5.15 15.99 -10.85
C SER A 101 -6.12 15.98 -9.66
N TYR A 102 -5.60 16.09 -8.43
CA TYR A 102 -6.44 16.17 -7.23
C TYR A 102 -7.15 17.52 -7.11
N ILE A 103 -6.51 18.62 -7.54
CA ILE A 103 -7.18 19.93 -7.71
C ILE A 103 -8.30 19.81 -8.75
N PHE A 104 -8.02 19.17 -9.90
CA PHE A 104 -9.04 18.94 -10.93
C PHE A 104 -10.19 18.08 -10.40
N LEU A 105 -9.92 17.07 -9.58
CA LEU A 105 -10.93 16.25 -8.91
C LEU A 105 -11.87 17.10 -8.03
N GLY A 106 -11.29 18.02 -7.24
CA GLY A 106 -12.05 18.94 -6.39
C GLY A 106 -12.93 19.92 -7.14
N HIS A 107 -12.64 20.20 -8.41
CA HIS A 107 -13.42 21.08 -9.28
C HIS A 107 -14.34 20.31 -10.26
N SER A 108 -14.43 18.99 -10.11
CA SER A 108 -15.30 18.16 -10.93
C SER A 108 -16.77 18.40 -10.59
N THR A 109 -17.63 18.49 -11.62
CA THR A 109 -19.07 18.69 -11.48
C THR A 109 -19.91 17.59 -12.10
N THR A 110 -19.27 16.69 -12.84
CA THR A 110 -19.93 15.56 -13.51
C THR A 110 -19.22 14.25 -13.17
N LEU A 111 -19.94 13.13 -13.27
CA LEU A 111 -19.34 11.81 -13.06
C LEU A 111 -18.17 11.53 -14.01
N THR A 112 -18.26 12.02 -15.25
CA THR A 112 -17.18 11.86 -16.26
C THR A 112 -15.93 12.62 -15.87
N THR A 113 -16.05 13.90 -15.45
CA THR A 113 -14.89 14.70 -15.01
C THR A 113 -14.28 14.12 -13.73
N TYR A 114 -15.11 13.66 -12.80
CA TYR A 114 -14.67 12.95 -11.58
C TYR A 114 -13.89 11.68 -11.93
N PHE A 115 -14.41 10.85 -12.85
CA PHE A 115 -13.75 9.63 -13.31
C PHE A 115 -12.38 9.90 -13.94
N ILE A 116 -12.32 10.88 -14.85
CA ILE A 116 -11.04 11.25 -15.52
C ILE A 116 -10.04 11.75 -14.47
N ALA A 117 -10.46 12.66 -13.61
CA ALA A 117 -9.59 13.22 -12.59
C ALA A 117 -9.09 12.14 -11.60
N LEU A 118 -9.97 11.27 -11.11
CA LEU A 118 -9.61 10.17 -10.22
C LEU A 118 -8.66 9.17 -10.90
N THR A 119 -8.88 8.89 -12.19
CA THR A 119 -7.98 8.04 -12.98
C THR A 119 -6.58 8.64 -13.06
N LEU A 120 -6.47 9.93 -13.37
CA LEU A 120 -5.18 10.63 -13.40
C LEU A 120 -4.49 10.63 -12.03
N VAL A 121 -5.24 10.94 -10.96
CA VAL A 121 -4.75 10.86 -9.58
C VAL A 121 -4.17 9.48 -9.31
N THR A 122 -4.94 8.43 -9.60
CA THR A 122 -4.53 7.04 -9.34
C THR A 122 -3.28 6.66 -10.14
N CYS A 123 -3.22 7.01 -11.42
CA CYS A 123 -2.05 6.73 -12.26
C CYS A 123 -0.79 7.42 -11.73
N PHE A 124 -0.86 8.71 -11.45
CA PHE A 124 0.29 9.48 -11.02
C PHE A 124 0.75 9.09 -9.61
N ILE A 125 -0.16 8.95 -8.64
CA ILE A 125 0.24 8.66 -7.26
C ILE A 125 0.82 7.24 -7.12
N ASN A 126 0.30 6.26 -7.86
CA ASN A 126 0.87 4.91 -7.92
C ASN A 126 2.26 4.92 -8.58
N GLY A 127 2.44 5.72 -9.64
CA GLY A 127 3.72 5.94 -10.29
C GLY A 127 4.78 6.49 -9.33
N ALA A 128 4.41 7.47 -8.51
CA ALA A 128 5.29 8.02 -7.49
C ALA A 128 5.60 7.00 -6.39
N ALA A 129 4.58 6.49 -5.71
CA ALA A 129 4.76 5.72 -4.48
C ALA A 129 5.27 4.29 -4.73
N TYR A 130 4.63 3.53 -5.63
CA TYR A 130 5.01 2.13 -5.83
C TYR A 130 6.14 1.95 -6.84
N ILE A 131 6.21 2.75 -7.91
CA ILE A 131 7.24 2.53 -8.94
C ILE A 131 8.50 3.29 -8.59
N ALA A 132 8.44 4.61 -8.56
CA ALA A 132 9.63 5.42 -8.30
C ALA A 132 10.15 5.24 -6.88
N GLY A 133 9.25 5.25 -5.87
CA GLY A 133 9.61 5.07 -4.46
C GLY A 133 10.28 3.74 -4.17
N ASN A 134 9.72 2.62 -4.63
CA ASN A 134 10.34 1.31 -4.44
C ASN A 134 11.66 1.17 -5.21
N THR A 135 11.81 1.85 -6.36
CA THR A 135 13.07 1.89 -7.09
C THR A 135 14.14 2.67 -6.31
N LEU A 136 13.78 3.82 -5.72
CA LEU A 136 14.68 4.58 -4.84
C LEU A 136 15.16 3.71 -3.67
N ILE A 137 14.24 3.06 -2.95
CA ILE A 137 14.62 2.18 -1.85
C ILE A 137 15.52 1.04 -2.31
N ALA A 138 15.25 0.44 -3.47
CA ALA A 138 16.07 -0.65 -4.00
C ALA A 138 17.49 -0.18 -4.36
N GLN A 139 17.66 1.05 -4.86
CA GLN A 139 18.96 1.63 -5.22
C GLN A 139 19.75 2.11 -4.00
N TRP A 140 19.06 2.67 -3.01
CA TRP A 140 19.70 3.19 -1.80
C TRP A 140 19.96 2.11 -0.75
N PHE A 141 19.12 1.08 -0.67
CA PHE A 141 19.16 0.02 0.35
C PHE A 141 19.04 -1.38 -0.25
N PRO A 142 19.94 -1.80 -1.14
CA PRO A 142 19.81 -3.08 -1.85
C PRO A 142 19.81 -4.29 -0.90
N LYS A 143 20.69 -4.33 0.12
CA LYS A 143 20.75 -5.42 1.12
C LYS A 143 19.75 -5.22 2.27
N LYS A 144 19.46 -3.96 2.66
CA LYS A 144 18.55 -3.60 3.75
C LYS A 144 17.14 -3.22 3.26
N LYS A 145 16.80 -3.58 2.03
CA LYS A 145 15.54 -3.22 1.36
C LYS A 145 14.30 -3.55 2.20
N GLY A 146 14.27 -4.71 2.85
CA GLY A 146 13.15 -5.12 3.70
C GLY A 146 12.93 -4.19 4.90
N LEU A 147 14.02 -3.79 5.57
CA LEU A 147 13.96 -2.86 6.71
C LEU A 147 13.54 -1.45 6.26
N ALA A 148 14.14 -0.96 5.17
CA ALA A 148 13.80 0.35 4.60
C ALA A 148 12.34 0.43 4.15
N ASN A 149 11.85 -0.61 3.46
CA ASN A 149 10.43 -0.72 3.10
C ASN A 149 9.52 -0.79 4.33
N GLY A 150 9.91 -1.51 5.37
CA GLY A 150 9.15 -1.57 6.62
C GLY A 150 8.91 -0.19 7.22
N PHE A 151 9.93 0.67 7.26
CA PHE A 151 9.78 2.04 7.72
C PHE A 151 8.95 2.91 6.75
N SER A 152 9.18 2.81 5.45
CA SER A 152 8.45 3.65 4.49
C SER A 152 6.96 3.28 4.39
N THR A 153 6.61 2.00 4.54
CA THR A 153 5.20 1.57 4.54
C THR A 153 4.40 2.04 5.76
N MET A 154 5.06 2.51 6.83
CA MET A 154 4.35 3.22 7.92
C MET A 154 3.60 4.45 7.40
N GLY A 155 4.01 5.02 6.27
CA GLY A 155 3.30 6.08 5.57
C GLY A 155 1.85 5.72 5.21
N HIS A 156 1.53 4.46 4.96
CA HIS A 156 0.15 4.01 4.75
C HIS A 156 -0.71 4.26 6.02
N ASN A 157 -0.24 3.78 7.17
CA ASN A 157 -0.97 3.96 8.43
C ASN A 157 -1.08 5.44 8.82
N CYS A 158 -0.02 6.23 8.57
CA CYS A 158 -0.07 7.69 8.75
C CYS A 158 -1.09 8.34 7.80
N GLY A 159 -1.24 7.85 6.57
CA GLY A 159 -2.27 8.29 5.63
C GLY A 159 -3.67 8.07 6.20
N SER A 160 -3.97 6.88 6.67
CA SER A 160 -5.26 6.58 7.28
C SER A 160 -5.51 7.39 8.55
N ALA A 161 -4.49 7.54 9.42
CA ALA A 161 -4.63 8.18 10.72
C ALA A 161 -4.71 9.71 10.66
N PHE A 162 -3.98 10.35 9.74
CA PHE A 162 -3.83 11.80 9.72
C PHE A 162 -4.39 12.47 8.48
N TYR A 163 -4.31 11.82 7.30
CA TYR A 163 -4.84 12.43 6.08
C TYR A 163 -6.36 12.51 6.09
N VAL A 164 -7.05 11.46 6.56
CA VAL A 164 -8.53 11.43 6.56
C VAL A 164 -9.11 12.53 7.46
N PRO A 165 -8.62 12.74 8.70
CA PRO A 165 -9.00 13.92 9.49
C PRO A 165 -8.65 15.24 8.80
N LEU A 166 -7.48 15.35 8.17
CA LEU A 166 -7.04 16.57 7.47
C LEU A 166 -7.98 16.94 6.33
N ILE A 167 -8.31 15.99 5.43
CA ILE A 167 -9.21 16.26 4.31
C ILE A 167 -10.65 16.54 4.77
N SER A 168 -11.11 15.86 5.82
CA SER A 168 -12.41 16.14 6.45
C SER A 168 -12.48 17.57 6.98
N PHE A 169 -11.45 18.00 7.71
CA PHE A 169 -11.35 19.35 8.23
C PHE A 169 -11.28 20.40 7.11
N THR A 170 -10.44 20.19 6.10
CA THR A 170 -10.26 21.18 5.01
C THR A 170 -11.51 21.32 4.16
N ILE A 171 -12.20 20.22 3.84
CA ILE A 171 -13.49 20.28 3.14
C ILE A 171 -14.55 20.96 3.99
N GLY A 172 -14.65 20.66 5.28
CA GLY A 172 -15.61 21.29 6.19
C GLY A 172 -15.40 22.78 6.38
N ALA A 173 -14.11 23.22 6.46
CA ALA A 173 -13.77 24.63 6.69
C ALA A 173 -13.81 25.50 5.41
N PHE A 174 -13.41 24.95 4.26
CA PHE A 174 -13.17 25.73 3.03
C PHE A 174 -14.04 25.30 1.84
N GLY A 175 -14.89 24.30 2.03
CA GLY A 175 -15.70 23.69 0.97
C GLY A 175 -14.92 22.67 0.14
N PHE A 176 -15.64 21.89 -0.66
CA PHE A 176 -15.11 20.73 -1.40
C PHE A 176 -13.90 21.08 -2.28
N ALA A 177 -14.06 22.04 -3.21
CA ALA A 177 -13.03 22.40 -4.18
C ALA A 177 -11.77 22.99 -3.53
N ASN A 178 -11.94 23.95 -2.61
CA ASN A 178 -10.82 24.60 -1.96
C ASN A 178 -10.12 23.66 -0.96
N GLY A 179 -10.89 22.89 -0.18
CA GLY A 179 -10.34 21.93 0.78
C GLY A 179 -9.44 20.92 0.12
N MET A 180 -9.87 20.37 -1.02
CA MET A 180 -9.05 19.46 -1.83
C MET A 180 -7.81 20.14 -2.40
N SER A 181 -7.95 21.38 -2.88
CA SER A 181 -6.85 22.17 -3.45
C SER A 181 -5.75 22.43 -2.42
N TYR A 182 -6.10 22.78 -1.18
CA TYR A 182 -5.12 23.02 -0.12
C TYR A 182 -4.30 21.77 0.21
N VAL A 183 -4.93 20.60 0.28
CA VAL A 183 -4.21 19.36 0.55
C VAL A 183 -3.35 18.95 -0.65
N ALA A 184 -3.81 19.19 -1.87
CA ALA A 184 -3.06 18.92 -3.10
C ALA A 184 -1.72 19.68 -3.16
N VAL A 185 -1.66 20.91 -2.64
CA VAL A 185 -0.42 21.70 -2.57
C VAL A 185 0.67 20.94 -1.83
N GLY A 186 0.34 20.18 -0.78
CA GLY A 186 1.30 19.34 -0.06
C GLY A 186 2.01 18.33 -0.95
N ALA A 187 1.26 17.64 -1.83
CA ALA A 187 1.82 16.69 -2.78
C ALA A 187 2.69 17.37 -3.85
N ILE A 188 2.26 18.54 -4.35
CA ILE A 188 3.03 19.35 -5.31
C ILE A 188 4.36 19.80 -4.69
N VAL A 189 4.32 20.33 -3.46
CA VAL A 189 5.52 20.74 -2.73
C VAL A 189 6.46 19.56 -2.50
N LEU A 190 5.93 18.41 -2.10
CA LEU A 190 6.72 17.19 -1.95
C LEU A 190 7.36 16.75 -3.29
N GLY A 191 6.65 16.89 -4.40
CA GLY A 191 7.16 16.63 -5.74
C GLY A 191 8.34 17.57 -6.11
N ILE A 192 8.21 18.86 -5.83
CA ILE A 192 9.28 19.85 -6.03
C ILE A 192 10.49 19.51 -5.15
N ILE A 193 10.27 19.19 -3.87
CA ILE A 193 11.33 18.75 -2.94
C ILE A 193 12.05 17.52 -3.52
N GLY A 194 11.30 16.56 -4.05
CA GLY A 194 11.85 15.37 -4.71
C GLY A 194 12.76 15.70 -5.90
N LEU A 195 12.32 16.62 -6.76
CA LEU A 195 13.12 17.05 -7.92
C LEU A 195 14.40 17.78 -7.51
N VAL A 196 14.40 18.50 -6.41
CA VAL A 196 15.56 19.31 -5.97
C VAL A 196 16.52 18.50 -5.09
N LEU A 197 16.00 17.80 -4.07
CA LEU A 197 16.80 17.21 -3.00
C LEU A 197 17.10 15.72 -3.20
N VAL A 198 16.18 14.96 -3.80
CA VAL A 198 16.36 13.51 -4.01
C VAL A 198 17.41 13.25 -5.09
N ARG A 199 18.12 12.15 -4.98
CA ARG A 199 19.07 11.63 -5.99
C ARG A 199 18.69 10.19 -6.31
N ASN A 200 18.94 9.77 -7.56
CA ASN A 200 18.59 8.40 -7.97
C ASN A 200 19.39 7.37 -7.17
N THR A 201 20.68 7.60 -7.03
CA THR A 201 21.59 6.68 -6.34
C THR A 201 22.40 7.38 -5.26
N PRO A 202 22.85 6.66 -4.23
CA PRO A 202 23.72 7.23 -3.20
C PRO A 202 25.06 7.70 -3.75
N GLN A 203 25.55 7.10 -4.84
CA GLN A 203 26.83 7.47 -5.49
C GLN A 203 26.80 8.91 -6.03
N GLU A 204 25.65 9.39 -6.50
CA GLU A 204 25.48 10.79 -6.92
C GLU A 204 25.75 11.82 -5.80
N CYS A 205 25.76 11.35 -4.55
CA CYS A 205 26.09 12.13 -3.35
C CYS A 205 27.46 11.78 -2.74
N GLY A 206 28.29 11.00 -3.44
CA GLY A 206 29.55 10.48 -2.89
C GLY A 206 29.37 9.47 -1.76
N MET A 207 28.22 8.78 -1.71
CA MET A 207 27.88 7.79 -0.71
C MET A 207 27.76 6.40 -1.33
N TYR A 208 27.67 5.37 -0.48
CA TYR A 208 27.50 4.00 -0.93
C TYR A 208 26.15 3.43 -0.46
N PRO A 209 25.57 2.46 -1.20
CA PRO A 209 24.35 1.78 -0.81
C PRO A 209 24.42 1.22 0.61
N ASP A 210 23.27 1.11 1.28
CA ASP A 210 23.14 0.63 2.67
C ASP A 210 23.96 1.42 3.70
N ASN A 211 24.46 2.61 3.35
CA ASN A 211 25.34 3.45 4.17
C ASN A 211 26.65 2.74 4.59
N VAL A 212 27.18 1.84 3.75
CA VAL A 212 28.45 1.17 4.02
C VAL A 212 29.65 2.04 3.67
N THR A 213 30.85 1.66 4.16
CA THR A 213 32.11 2.31 3.78
C THR A 213 32.53 1.88 2.36
N ARG A 214 33.44 2.65 1.74
CA ARG A 214 34.00 2.32 0.42
C ARG A 214 34.60 0.92 0.39
N GLU A 215 35.36 0.54 1.41
CA GLU A 215 36.02 -0.75 1.51
C GLU A 215 35.04 -1.92 1.52
N VAL A 216 33.92 -1.77 2.29
CA VAL A 216 32.86 -2.77 2.34
C VAL A 216 32.10 -2.81 1.00
N TYR A 217 31.87 -1.64 0.36
CA TYR A 217 31.23 -1.57 -0.94
C TYR A 217 32.04 -2.29 -2.01
N GLU A 218 33.35 -2.03 -2.11
CA GLU A 218 34.24 -2.67 -3.07
C GLU A 218 34.34 -4.19 -2.83
N ARG A 219 34.34 -4.63 -1.57
CA ARG A 219 34.41 -6.06 -1.24
C ARG A 219 33.11 -6.82 -1.48
N GLU A 220 31.95 -6.22 -1.16
CA GLU A 220 30.69 -6.96 -1.06
C GLU A 220 29.68 -6.64 -2.16
N TYR A 221 29.82 -5.52 -2.87
CA TYR A 221 28.85 -5.07 -3.89
C TYR A 221 29.47 -5.07 -5.28
N PHE A 222 30.83 -4.99 -5.40
CA PHE A 222 31.52 -4.98 -6.69
C PHE A 222 31.71 -6.39 -7.28
N GLN A 223 31.67 -7.42 -6.46
CA GLN A 223 31.67 -8.80 -6.94
C GLN A 223 30.28 -9.14 -7.44
N GLY A 224 30.05 -8.80 -8.70
CA GLY A 224 28.99 -9.21 -9.61
C GLY A 224 27.77 -9.91 -8.99
N ASN A 225 26.87 -9.17 -8.40
CA ASN A 225 25.50 -9.64 -8.25
C ASN A 225 24.79 -9.48 -9.62
N SER A 226 25.01 -10.43 -10.54
CA SER A 226 23.93 -10.79 -11.44
C SER A 226 22.76 -11.14 -10.52
N GLU A 227 21.64 -10.36 -10.58
CA GLU A 227 20.40 -10.78 -9.94
C GLU A 227 20.13 -12.20 -10.40
N ASP A 228 20.40 -13.17 -9.54
CA ASP A 228 20.01 -14.54 -9.81
C ASP A 228 18.48 -14.56 -9.78
N ASN A 229 17.88 -14.51 -10.97
CA ASN A 229 16.43 -14.59 -11.12
C ASN A 229 15.87 -15.94 -10.66
N GLY A 230 16.69 -16.77 -9.97
CA GLY A 230 16.30 -18.09 -9.48
C GLY A 230 15.82 -19.03 -10.60
N GLY A 231 16.12 -18.68 -11.86
CA GLY A 231 15.62 -19.37 -13.05
C GLY A 231 14.15 -19.08 -13.38
N TRP A 232 13.53 -18.09 -12.72
CA TRP A 232 12.16 -17.67 -13.00
C TRP A 232 12.07 -16.73 -14.19
N THR A 233 11.07 -16.95 -15.03
CA THR A 233 10.61 -16.05 -16.09
C THR A 233 9.11 -15.82 -15.94
N ALA A 234 8.59 -14.71 -16.45
CA ALA A 234 7.16 -14.41 -16.40
C ALA A 234 6.30 -15.55 -16.99
N GLY A 235 6.74 -16.12 -18.12
CA GLY A 235 6.02 -17.24 -18.76
C GLY A 235 6.03 -18.52 -17.94
N LYS A 236 7.11 -18.82 -17.18
CA LYS A 236 7.13 -19.95 -16.26
C LYS A 236 6.23 -19.71 -15.07
N LEU A 237 6.29 -18.50 -14.47
CA LEU A 237 5.47 -18.13 -13.32
C LEU A 237 3.98 -18.22 -13.63
N LEU A 238 3.53 -17.67 -14.76
CA LEU A 238 2.11 -17.72 -15.17
C LEU A 238 1.57 -19.15 -15.39
N LYS A 239 2.45 -20.13 -15.58
CA LYS A 239 2.10 -21.55 -15.68
C LYS A 239 2.04 -22.25 -14.32
N THR A 240 2.49 -21.62 -13.22
CA THR A 240 2.46 -22.23 -11.89
C THR A 240 1.14 -21.96 -11.19
N LYS A 241 0.52 -23.01 -10.65
CA LYS A 241 -0.72 -22.91 -9.87
C LYS A 241 -0.54 -22.02 -8.63
N GLU A 242 0.59 -22.10 -7.99
CA GLU A 242 0.90 -21.40 -6.75
C GLU A 242 0.96 -19.88 -6.93
N LEU A 243 1.37 -19.39 -8.11
CA LEU A 243 1.32 -17.95 -8.38
C LEU A 243 -0.11 -17.41 -8.35
N TRP A 244 -1.02 -18.11 -9.02
CA TRP A 244 -2.44 -17.74 -9.06
C TRP A 244 -3.09 -17.87 -7.69
N LEU A 245 -2.76 -18.92 -6.92
CA LEU A 245 -3.25 -19.05 -5.55
C LEU A 245 -2.73 -17.91 -4.66
N CYS A 246 -1.44 -17.57 -4.72
CA CYS A 246 -0.90 -16.41 -4.00
C CYS A 246 -1.63 -15.12 -4.39
N ALA A 247 -1.80 -14.87 -5.69
CA ALA A 247 -2.46 -13.67 -6.19
C ALA A 247 -3.92 -13.58 -5.74
N LEU A 248 -4.66 -14.69 -5.74
CA LEU A 248 -6.04 -14.76 -5.28
C LEU A 248 -6.13 -14.59 -3.76
N ILE A 249 -5.32 -15.35 -2.98
CA ILE A 249 -5.35 -15.29 -1.52
C ILE A 249 -5.06 -13.88 -1.03
N ILE A 250 -3.97 -13.30 -1.49
CA ILE A 250 -3.58 -11.95 -1.08
C ILE A 250 -4.48 -10.89 -1.73
N GLY A 251 -4.90 -11.09 -2.99
CA GLY A 251 -5.84 -10.22 -3.66
C GLY A 251 -7.17 -10.11 -2.92
N ILE A 252 -7.75 -11.22 -2.46
CA ILE A 252 -8.97 -11.23 -1.65
C ILE A 252 -8.72 -10.56 -0.29
N ASN A 253 -7.59 -10.83 0.37
CA ASN A 253 -7.24 -10.15 1.62
C ASN A 253 -7.21 -8.64 1.45
N GLN A 254 -6.53 -8.16 0.41
CA GLN A 254 -6.40 -6.73 0.13
C GLN A 254 -7.73 -6.11 -0.34
N LEU A 255 -8.53 -6.86 -1.12
CA LEU A 255 -9.87 -6.46 -1.54
C LEU A 255 -10.76 -6.18 -0.31
N VAL A 256 -10.82 -7.13 0.63
CA VAL A 256 -11.63 -6.96 1.85
C VAL A 256 -11.10 -5.83 2.70
N THR A 257 -9.78 -5.80 2.94
CA THR A 257 -9.15 -4.76 3.77
C THR A 257 -9.38 -3.36 3.21
N THR A 258 -9.10 -3.16 1.93
CA THR A 258 -9.31 -1.86 1.27
C THR A 258 -10.80 -1.52 1.16
N GLY A 259 -11.64 -2.50 0.85
CA GLY A 259 -13.09 -2.31 0.75
C GLY A 259 -13.73 -1.88 2.07
N VAL A 260 -13.29 -2.43 3.19
CA VAL A 260 -13.73 -2.02 4.52
C VAL A 260 -13.17 -0.65 4.89
N MET A 261 -11.85 -0.44 4.73
CA MET A 261 -11.20 0.81 5.13
C MET A 261 -11.67 2.00 4.32
N SER A 262 -11.85 1.86 3.00
CA SER A 262 -12.33 2.94 2.12
C SER A 262 -13.77 3.37 2.38
N GLN A 263 -14.51 2.65 3.20
CA GLN A 263 -15.91 2.92 3.53
C GLN A 263 -16.18 2.96 5.05
N LEU A 264 -15.14 2.90 5.87
CA LEU A 264 -15.29 2.77 7.33
C LEU A 264 -15.99 3.99 7.95
N VAL A 265 -15.64 5.20 7.49
CA VAL A 265 -16.31 6.43 7.96
C VAL A 265 -17.76 6.45 7.50
N VAL A 266 -18.02 6.15 6.23
CA VAL A 266 -19.38 6.12 5.67
C VAL A 266 -20.25 5.07 6.37
N ARG A 267 -19.68 3.90 6.67
CA ARG A 267 -20.37 2.85 7.42
C ARG A 267 -20.74 3.32 8.83
N ASN A 268 -19.81 3.93 9.54
CA ASN A 268 -20.05 4.38 10.91
C ASN A 268 -21.05 5.55 10.97
N THR A 269 -20.99 6.50 10.02
CA THR A 269 -21.99 7.57 9.93
C THR A 269 -23.38 7.03 9.62
N SER A 270 -23.48 6.00 8.77
CA SER A 270 -24.78 5.32 8.50
C SER A 270 -25.37 4.61 9.73
N LEU A 271 -24.57 4.35 10.74
CA LEU A 271 -25.00 3.77 12.03
C LEU A 271 -25.31 4.83 13.11
N GLY A 272 -25.32 6.12 12.72
CA GLY A 272 -25.67 7.23 13.60
C GLY A 272 -24.52 7.90 14.35
N PHE A 273 -23.25 7.54 14.06
CA PHE A 273 -22.11 8.28 14.57
C PHE A 273 -21.97 9.63 13.87
N SER A 274 -21.55 10.67 14.60
CA SER A 274 -21.16 11.93 13.94
C SER A 274 -19.96 11.73 13.03
N GLN A 275 -19.77 12.61 12.05
CA GLN A 275 -18.65 12.51 11.13
C GLN A 275 -17.31 12.57 11.88
N GLU A 276 -17.19 13.44 12.87
CA GLU A 276 -15.98 13.57 13.70
C GLU A 276 -15.69 12.27 14.48
N ALA A 277 -16.72 11.65 15.05
CA ALA A 277 -16.59 10.38 15.76
C ALA A 277 -16.20 9.24 14.80
N ALA A 278 -16.80 9.18 13.63
CA ALA A 278 -16.48 8.17 12.60
C ALA A 278 -15.05 8.31 12.07
N VAL A 279 -14.59 9.54 11.82
CA VAL A 279 -13.20 9.85 11.44
C VAL A 279 -12.25 9.51 12.59
N GLY A 280 -12.60 9.84 13.84
CA GLY A 280 -11.82 9.47 15.03
C GLY A 280 -11.67 7.96 15.19
N LEU A 281 -12.73 7.19 14.93
CA LEU A 281 -12.68 5.72 14.93
C LEU A 281 -11.74 5.17 13.86
N MET A 282 -11.69 5.78 12.69
CA MET A 282 -10.76 5.38 11.63
C MET A 282 -9.30 5.65 12.04
N THR A 283 -9.04 6.79 12.68
CA THR A 283 -7.72 7.11 13.24
C THR A 283 -7.29 6.06 14.28
N VAL A 284 -8.17 5.72 15.22
CA VAL A 284 -7.92 4.68 16.23
C VAL A 284 -7.67 3.33 15.57
N CYS A 285 -8.47 2.96 14.56
CA CYS A 285 -8.29 1.75 13.77
C CYS A 285 -6.88 1.68 13.16
N ALA A 286 -6.40 2.76 12.53
CA ALA A 286 -5.09 2.83 11.91
C ALA A 286 -3.94 2.71 12.93
N ILE A 287 -4.08 3.33 14.10
CA ILE A 287 -3.08 3.23 15.19
C ILE A 287 -3.01 1.80 15.72
N ILE A 288 -4.15 1.15 15.96
CA ILE A 288 -4.22 -0.25 16.39
C ILE A 288 -3.59 -1.17 15.32
N GLY A 289 -3.66 -0.80 14.06
CA GLY A 289 -3.05 -1.53 12.96
C GLY A 289 -1.54 -1.74 13.11
N VAL A 290 -0.83 -0.81 13.74
CA VAL A 290 0.61 -0.97 14.05
C VAL A 290 0.84 -2.17 14.96
N CYS A 291 0.01 -2.33 16.00
CA CYS A 291 0.06 -3.49 16.89
C CYS A 291 -0.30 -4.79 16.16
N GLY A 292 -1.28 -4.73 15.27
CA GLY A 292 -1.71 -5.86 14.44
C GLY A 292 -0.60 -6.38 13.53
N SER A 293 0.15 -5.48 12.89
CA SER A 293 1.29 -5.84 12.05
C SER A 293 2.35 -6.61 12.84
N TYR A 294 2.72 -6.12 14.03
CA TYR A 294 3.67 -6.80 14.89
C TYR A 294 3.15 -8.18 15.35
N LEU A 295 1.91 -8.24 15.83
CA LEU A 295 1.30 -9.47 16.33
C LEU A 295 1.29 -10.58 15.29
N PHE A 296 0.77 -10.29 14.10
CA PHE A 296 0.68 -11.30 13.02
C PHE A 296 2.04 -11.57 12.36
N GLY A 297 2.97 -10.63 12.39
CA GLY A 297 4.37 -10.88 12.03
C GLY A 297 5.04 -11.90 12.97
N ALA A 298 4.81 -11.79 14.27
CA ALA A 298 5.33 -12.75 15.25
C ALA A 298 4.65 -14.13 15.11
N ILE A 299 3.33 -14.17 14.82
CA ILE A 299 2.60 -15.41 14.56
C ILE A 299 3.13 -16.10 13.29
N ASP A 300 3.39 -15.34 12.22
CA ASP A 300 3.96 -15.83 10.96
C ASP A 300 5.34 -16.45 11.21
N GLN A 301 6.22 -15.76 11.92
CA GLN A 301 7.53 -16.30 12.30
C GLN A 301 7.45 -17.59 13.10
N LYS A 302 6.51 -17.68 14.06
CA LYS A 302 6.44 -18.83 14.99
C LYS A 302 5.72 -20.05 14.40
N PHE A 303 4.64 -19.83 13.65
CA PHE A 303 3.74 -20.90 13.20
C PHE A 303 3.72 -21.10 11.67
N GLY A 304 4.41 -20.22 10.95
CA GLY A 304 4.48 -20.19 9.49
C GLY A 304 3.29 -19.47 8.84
N VAL A 305 3.54 -18.93 7.65
CA VAL A 305 2.64 -18.02 6.91
C VAL A 305 1.23 -18.60 6.69
N LYS A 306 1.12 -19.89 6.38
CA LYS A 306 -0.17 -20.54 6.12
C LYS A 306 -1.11 -20.51 7.34
N LYS A 307 -0.58 -20.86 8.51
CA LYS A 307 -1.37 -20.84 9.77
C LYS A 307 -1.68 -19.41 10.19
N ALA A 308 -0.74 -18.48 10.00
CA ALA A 308 -0.92 -17.07 10.29
C ALA A 308 -2.06 -16.46 9.45
N ILE A 309 -2.11 -16.76 8.14
CA ILE A 309 -3.19 -16.28 7.25
C ILE A 309 -4.53 -16.89 7.66
N ILE A 310 -4.61 -18.19 7.96
CA ILE A 310 -5.89 -18.81 8.39
C ILE A 310 -6.41 -18.14 9.67
N LEU A 311 -5.54 -17.95 10.67
CA LEU A 311 -5.93 -17.27 11.92
C LEU A 311 -6.39 -15.82 11.66
N PHE A 312 -5.68 -15.10 10.79
CA PHE A 312 -6.05 -13.76 10.34
C PHE A 312 -7.44 -13.74 9.68
N LEU A 313 -7.72 -14.67 8.77
CA LEU A 313 -9.01 -14.75 8.06
C LEU A 313 -10.17 -15.00 9.03
N ILE A 314 -9.98 -15.92 9.99
CA ILE A 314 -10.98 -16.20 11.04
C ILE A 314 -11.20 -14.97 11.91
N TRP A 315 -10.12 -14.31 12.36
CA TRP A 315 -10.18 -13.06 13.12
C TRP A 315 -10.97 -11.98 12.37
N TYR A 316 -10.70 -11.83 11.09
CA TYR A 316 -11.35 -10.79 10.29
C TYR A 316 -12.84 -11.11 10.05
N CYS A 317 -13.19 -12.38 9.81
CA CYS A 317 -14.59 -12.80 9.74
C CYS A 317 -15.36 -12.44 11.00
N ILE A 318 -14.81 -12.71 12.18
CA ILE A 318 -15.43 -12.37 13.47
C ILE A 318 -15.57 -10.85 13.61
N ALA A 319 -14.55 -10.07 13.24
CA ALA A 319 -14.59 -8.61 13.30
C ALA A 319 -15.74 -8.04 12.44
N LEU A 320 -15.90 -8.52 11.21
CA LEU A 320 -16.96 -8.07 10.31
C LEU A 320 -18.34 -8.55 10.77
N ALA A 321 -18.45 -9.77 11.30
CA ALA A 321 -19.70 -10.29 11.84
C ALA A 321 -20.19 -9.46 13.06
N ILE A 322 -19.27 -9.06 13.94
CA ILE A 322 -19.59 -8.15 15.07
C ILE A 322 -20.05 -6.80 14.55
N ASN A 323 -19.42 -6.23 13.50
CA ASN A 323 -19.88 -4.97 12.89
C ASN A 323 -21.30 -5.08 12.33
N CYS A 324 -21.66 -6.23 11.77
CA CYS A 324 -23.01 -6.48 11.25
C CYS A 324 -24.10 -6.57 12.32
N THR A 325 -23.77 -6.52 13.61
CA THR A 325 -24.77 -6.43 14.69
C THR A 325 -25.41 -5.06 14.79
N ASP A 326 -24.81 -4.04 14.16
CA ASP A 326 -25.24 -2.64 14.10
C ASP A 326 -25.40 -1.97 15.50
N THR A 327 -24.78 -2.57 16.53
CA THR A 327 -24.80 -2.02 17.90
C THR A 327 -23.59 -1.11 18.13
N THR A 328 -23.75 -0.06 18.91
CA THR A 328 -22.66 0.89 19.24
C THR A 328 -21.44 0.16 19.83
N ILE A 329 -21.66 -0.75 20.79
CA ILE A 329 -20.57 -1.55 21.39
C ILE A 329 -19.93 -2.46 20.34
N GLY A 330 -20.76 -3.09 19.50
CA GLY A 330 -20.28 -3.92 18.39
C GLY A 330 -19.40 -3.14 17.42
N VAL A 331 -19.72 -1.90 17.11
CA VAL A 331 -18.90 -1.04 16.26
C VAL A 331 -17.53 -0.77 16.90
N TYR A 332 -17.47 -0.37 18.18
CA TYR A 332 -16.18 -0.12 18.86
C TYR A 332 -15.29 -1.37 18.87
N VAL A 333 -15.85 -2.52 19.26
CA VAL A 333 -15.11 -3.81 19.28
C VAL A 333 -14.66 -4.20 17.88
N SER A 334 -15.55 -4.10 16.90
CA SER A 334 -15.27 -4.43 15.50
C SER A 334 -14.15 -3.54 14.94
N VAL A 335 -14.21 -2.22 15.14
CA VAL A 335 -13.19 -1.28 14.66
C VAL A 335 -11.82 -1.59 15.25
N ALA A 336 -11.73 -1.92 16.53
CA ALA A 336 -10.47 -2.35 17.14
C ALA A 336 -9.94 -3.65 16.49
N MET A 337 -10.81 -4.63 16.27
CA MET A 337 -10.44 -5.89 15.60
C MET A 337 -10.06 -5.70 14.12
N ILE A 338 -10.77 -4.83 13.40
CA ILE A 338 -10.47 -4.45 12.01
C ILE A 338 -9.08 -3.78 11.97
N GLY A 339 -8.76 -2.90 12.92
CA GLY A 339 -7.44 -2.28 13.00
C GLY A 339 -6.32 -3.32 13.05
N ILE A 340 -6.42 -4.30 13.93
CA ILE A 340 -5.47 -5.42 14.00
C ILE A 340 -5.36 -6.14 12.65
N ALA A 341 -6.49 -6.41 11.98
CA ALA A 341 -6.51 -7.08 10.70
C ALA A 341 -5.86 -6.24 9.58
N VAL A 342 -6.12 -4.93 9.52
CA VAL A 342 -5.54 -4.02 8.52
C VAL A 342 -4.01 -4.02 8.59
N GLY A 343 -3.45 -3.91 9.81
CA GLY A 343 -2.00 -3.97 9.99
C GLY A 343 -1.41 -5.31 9.60
N ALA A 344 -2.09 -6.40 9.90
CA ALA A 344 -1.65 -7.76 9.56
C ALA A 344 -1.68 -8.03 8.05
N ALA A 345 -2.69 -7.55 7.34
CA ALA A 345 -2.89 -7.83 5.91
C ALA A 345 -1.69 -7.40 5.04
N ALA A 346 -1.04 -6.29 5.39
CA ALA A 346 0.11 -5.77 4.64
C ALA A 346 1.32 -6.73 4.69
N ASN A 347 1.54 -7.43 5.80
CA ASN A 347 2.65 -8.35 5.98
C ASN A 347 2.58 -9.52 4.99
N PHE A 348 1.38 -10.03 4.74
CA PHE A 348 1.17 -11.21 3.91
C PHE A 348 1.42 -10.98 2.42
N ILE A 349 1.41 -9.71 1.94
CA ILE A 349 1.77 -9.36 0.56
C ILE A 349 3.18 -9.85 0.20
N VAL A 350 4.08 -9.79 1.17
CA VAL A 350 5.48 -10.18 0.98
C VAL A 350 5.71 -11.60 1.50
N SER A 351 5.18 -11.94 2.69
CA SER A 351 5.54 -13.20 3.35
C SER A 351 5.02 -14.44 2.63
N LEU A 352 3.81 -14.41 2.05
CA LEU A 352 3.27 -15.58 1.33
C LEU A 352 4.06 -15.89 0.05
N PRO A 353 4.25 -14.96 -0.90
CA PRO A 353 5.05 -15.25 -2.09
C PRO A 353 6.51 -15.60 -1.77
N ALA A 354 7.11 -14.95 -0.77
CA ALA A 354 8.47 -15.27 -0.35
C ALA A 354 8.60 -16.68 0.24
N SER A 355 7.59 -17.12 0.99
CA SER A 355 7.55 -18.48 1.52
C SER A 355 7.41 -19.54 0.41
N VAL A 356 6.57 -19.28 -0.59
CA VAL A 356 6.28 -20.23 -1.69
C VAL A 356 7.43 -20.35 -2.68
N PHE A 357 8.03 -19.21 -3.09
CA PHE A 357 9.02 -19.13 -4.18
C PHE A 357 10.46 -18.97 -3.70
N GLY A 358 10.67 -18.72 -2.39
CA GLY A 358 11.99 -18.45 -1.83
C GLY A 358 12.45 -17.00 -2.09
N ARG A 359 13.67 -16.71 -1.63
CA ARG A 359 14.30 -15.38 -1.76
C ARG A 359 14.95 -15.17 -3.12
N HIS A 360 15.44 -16.26 -3.74
CA HIS A 360 16.09 -16.22 -5.03
C HIS A 360 15.07 -15.96 -6.15
N GLY A 361 15.26 -14.88 -6.89
CA GLY A 361 14.34 -14.46 -7.96
C GLY A 361 13.03 -13.82 -7.46
N PHE A 362 12.93 -13.43 -6.19
CA PHE A 362 11.75 -12.81 -5.62
C PHE A 362 11.30 -11.53 -6.37
N THR A 363 12.25 -10.75 -6.88
CA THR A 363 11.95 -9.55 -7.70
C THR A 363 11.15 -9.91 -8.94
N MET A 364 11.54 -10.99 -9.64
CA MET A 364 10.79 -11.48 -10.80
C MET A 364 9.41 -12.03 -10.41
N VAL A 365 9.32 -12.78 -9.32
CA VAL A 365 8.04 -13.28 -8.81
C VAL A 365 7.11 -12.12 -8.48
N ASN A 366 7.60 -11.12 -7.76
CA ASN A 366 6.79 -9.97 -7.35
C ASN A 366 6.34 -9.11 -8.53
N SER A 367 7.16 -9.00 -9.58
CA SER A 367 6.80 -8.24 -10.79
C SER A 367 5.59 -8.81 -11.54
N VAL A 368 5.34 -10.12 -11.41
CA VAL A 368 4.18 -10.80 -12.02
C VAL A 368 3.03 -10.91 -11.01
N PHE A 369 3.34 -11.26 -9.77
CA PHE A 369 2.37 -11.44 -8.69
C PHE A 369 1.59 -10.15 -8.37
N PHE A 370 2.31 -9.03 -8.20
CA PHE A 370 1.72 -7.78 -7.72
C PHE A 370 0.63 -7.21 -8.63
N PRO A 371 0.79 -7.12 -9.97
CA PRO A 371 -0.28 -6.70 -10.85
C PRO A 371 -1.51 -7.61 -10.81
N LEU A 372 -1.33 -8.94 -10.72
CA LEU A 372 -2.43 -9.89 -10.62
C LEU A 372 -3.24 -9.70 -9.32
N MET A 373 -2.54 -9.52 -8.20
CA MET A 373 -3.14 -9.19 -6.91
C MET A 373 -3.94 -7.87 -6.98
N GLN A 374 -3.38 -6.84 -7.62
CA GLN A 374 -4.00 -5.52 -7.74
C GLN A 374 -5.31 -5.55 -8.54
N ILE A 375 -5.39 -6.38 -9.58
CA ILE A 375 -6.63 -6.57 -10.35
C ILE A 375 -7.77 -7.04 -9.42
N VAL A 376 -7.49 -8.02 -8.55
CA VAL A 376 -8.47 -8.52 -7.58
C VAL A 376 -8.82 -7.43 -6.58
N LEU A 377 -7.82 -6.74 -6.02
CA LEU A 377 -8.01 -5.68 -5.04
C LEU A 377 -8.94 -4.57 -5.55
N MET A 378 -8.75 -4.10 -6.80
CA MET A 378 -9.51 -2.97 -7.35
C MET A 378 -11.01 -3.24 -7.49
N THR A 379 -11.46 -4.48 -7.42
CA THR A 379 -12.89 -4.81 -7.45
C THR A 379 -13.64 -4.42 -6.15
N ASN A 380 -12.94 -4.02 -5.08
CA ASN A 380 -13.54 -3.68 -3.79
C ASN A 380 -14.60 -2.55 -3.89
N TYR A 381 -14.34 -1.51 -4.69
CA TYR A 381 -15.28 -0.41 -4.87
C TYR A 381 -16.56 -0.85 -5.57
N GLN A 382 -16.44 -1.79 -6.54
CA GLN A 382 -17.61 -2.35 -7.22
C GLN A 382 -18.45 -3.21 -6.28
N VAL A 383 -17.82 -3.95 -5.37
CA VAL A 383 -18.54 -4.73 -4.33
C VAL A 383 -19.32 -3.77 -3.42
N ASN A 384 -18.71 -2.70 -2.95
CA ASN A 384 -19.36 -1.70 -2.11
C ASN A 384 -20.52 -1.02 -2.87
N ALA A 385 -20.29 -0.58 -4.11
CA ALA A 385 -21.31 0.05 -4.95
C ALA A 385 -22.51 -0.90 -5.20
N PHE A 386 -22.22 -2.16 -5.53
CA PHE A 386 -23.26 -3.17 -5.75
C PHE A 386 -24.05 -3.45 -4.48
N ALA A 387 -23.39 -3.58 -3.33
CA ALA A 387 -24.06 -3.79 -2.06
C ALA A 387 -25.01 -2.63 -1.71
N ILE A 388 -24.55 -1.39 -1.85
CA ILE A 388 -25.40 -0.20 -1.62
C ILE A 388 -26.59 -0.20 -2.56
N ARG A 389 -26.39 -0.47 -3.85
CA ARG A 389 -27.47 -0.47 -4.84
C ARG A 389 -28.53 -1.53 -4.59
N VAL A 390 -28.13 -2.74 -4.13
CA VAL A 390 -29.05 -3.87 -3.94
C VAL A 390 -29.70 -3.87 -2.56
N THR A 391 -28.93 -3.52 -1.52
CA THR A 391 -29.39 -3.64 -0.12
C THR A 391 -29.66 -2.29 0.55
N GLY A 392 -29.29 -1.19 -0.08
CA GLY A 392 -29.35 0.16 0.50
C GLY A 392 -28.33 0.38 1.63
N SER A 393 -27.42 -0.57 1.88
CA SER A 393 -26.51 -0.54 3.03
C SER A 393 -25.16 -1.21 2.75
N LEU A 394 -24.10 -0.68 3.36
CA LEU A 394 -22.77 -1.30 3.40
C LEU A 394 -22.74 -2.61 4.21
N ARG A 395 -23.77 -2.89 5.03
CA ARG A 395 -23.89 -4.18 5.72
C ARG A 395 -23.87 -5.35 4.72
N GLY A 396 -24.53 -5.17 3.56
CA GLY A 396 -24.50 -6.17 2.48
C GLY A 396 -23.09 -6.45 1.96
N ALA A 397 -22.25 -5.42 1.85
CA ALA A 397 -20.85 -5.57 1.46
C ALA A 397 -20.06 -6.38 2.52
N TYR A 398 -20.27 -6.10 3.81
CA TYR A 398 -19.58 -6.82 4.91
C TYR A 398 -19.96 -8.30 4.93
N ILE A 399 -21.23 -8.64 4.71
CA ILE A 399 -21.68 -10.04 4.60
C ILE A 399 -21.01 -10.73 3.39
N PHE A 400 -20.92 -10.04 2.26
CA PHE A 400 -20.23 -10.57 1.09
C PHE A 400 -18.72 -10.77 1.35
N TYR A 401 -18.08 -9.83 2.03
CA TYR A 401 -16.67 -9.94 2.43
C TYR A 401 -16.43 -11.13 3.37
N ILE A 402 -17.32 -11.40 4.32
CA ILE A 402 -17.24 -12.60 5.16
C ILE A 402 -17.27 -13.86 4.28
N GLY A 403 -18.15 -13.92 3.29
CA GLY A 403 -18.19 -15.03 2.33
C GLY A 403 -16.87 -15.19 1.55
N LEU A 404 -16.28 -14.09 1.09
CA LEU A 404 -14.97 -14.11 0.42
C LEU A 404 -13.84 -14.57 1.35
N LEU A 405 -13.85 -14.14 2.62
CA LEU A 405 -12.85 -14.58 3.60
C LEU A 405 -12.97 -16.09 3.88
N VAL A 406 -14.18 -16.63 3.95
CA VAL A 406 -14.41 -18.07 4.11
C VAL A 406 -13.87 -18.85 2.90
N VAL A 407 -14.13 -18.38 1.68
CA VAL A 407 -13.54 -18.96 0.45
C VAL A 407 -12.01 -18.89 0.51
N ASN A 408 -11.48 -17.78 1.02
CA ASN A 408 -10.04 -17.56 1.14
C ASN A 408 -9.37 -18.52 2.15
N VAL A 409 -10.07 -18.92 3.21
CA VAL A 409 -9.61 -20.00 4.11
C VAL A 409 -9.39 -21.29 3.33
N ILE A 410 -10.32 -21.66 2.45
CA ILE A 410 -10.22 -22.87 1.61
C ILE A 410 -9.02 -22.75 0.64
N LEU A 411 -8.88 -21.62 -0.04
CA LEU A 411 -7.74 -21.37 -0.94
C LEU A 411 -6.40 -21.46 -0.18
N THR A 412 -6.35 -20.87 1.02
CA THR A 412 -5.15 -20.93 1.88
C THR A 412 -4.87 -22.35 2.37
N ALA A 413 -5.91 -23.18 2.60
CA ALA A 413 -5.73 -24.57 2.98
C ALA A 413 -5.10 -25.43 1.85
N ILE A 414 -5.38 -25.09 0.59
CA ILE A 414 -4.90 -25.82 -0.59
C ILE A 414 -3.44 -25.46 -0.96
N ILE A 415 -2.98 -24.24 -0.67
CA ILE A 415 -1.65 -23.79 -1.08
C ILE A 415 -0.53 -24.57 -0.38
N HIS A 416 0.53 -24.88 -1.13
CA HIS A 416 1.76 -25.46 -0.58
C HIS A 416 2.78 -24.34 -0.31
N PRO A 417 3.01 -23.95 0.96
CA PRO A 417 3.72 -22.73 1.31
C PRO A 417 5.22 -22.74 1.05
N THR A 418 5.80 -23.90 0.68
CA THR A 418 7.27 -24.07 0.46
C THR A 418 7.61 -24.77 -0.84
N ARG A 419 6.64 -24.91 -1.76
CA ARG A 419 6.76 -25.80 -2.94
C ARG A 419 7.97 -25.51 -3.83
N TYR A 420 8.31 -24.25 -4.01
CA TYR A 420 9.41 -23.81 -4.88
C TYR A 420 10.54 -23.14 -4.10
N ASN A 421 10.49 -23.18 -2.76
CA ASN A 421 11.46 -22.58 -1.91
C ASN A 421 12.69 -23.48 -1.73
N LYS A 422 13.74 -23.20 -2.49
CA LYS A 422 15.00 -23.95 -2.43
C LYS A 422 15.77 -23.74 -1.10
N ASP A 423 15.54 -22.61 -0.42
CA ASP A 423 16.21 -22.32 0.86
C ASP A 423 15.81 -23.36 1.93
N VAL A 424 14.54 -23.78 1.96
CA VAL A 424 14.03 -24.81 2.89
C VAL A 424 14.55 -26.20 2.53
N ALA A 425 14.69 -26.52 1.23
CA ALA A 425 15.22 -27.79 0.78
C ALA A 425 16.70 -27.95 1.21
N THR A 426 17.48 -26.88 1.09
CA THR A 426 18.89 -26.87 1.50
C THR A 426 19.05 -26.99 3.02
N GLU A 427 18.22 -26.32 3.83
CA GLU A 427 18.22 -26.46 5.29
C GLU A 427 17.85 -27.90 5.73
N GLN A 428 16.91 -28.55 5.04
CA GLN A 428 16.53 -29.94 5.33
C GLN A 428 17.62 -30.96 4.91
N GLU A 429 18.42 -30.66 3.90
CA GLU A 429 19.58 -31.47 3.51
C GLU A 429 20.74 -31.30 4.47
N LEU A 430 20.93 -30.12 5.06
CA LEU A 430 21.97 -29.84 6.06
C LEU A 430 21.63 -30.40 7.45
N MET A 431 20.36 -30.69 7.72
CA MET A 431 19.91 -31.31 8.98
C MET A 431 19.80 -32.84 8.92
N LYS A 432 20.05 -33.47 7.77
CA LYS A 432 20.17 -34.92 7.59
C LYS A 432 21.64 -35.35 7.60
#